data_d41823dc17f3d48b8715060a58350616
#
_entry.id   d41823dc17f3d48b8715060a58350616
#
_cell.length_a   1.000
_cell.length_b   1.000
_cell.length_c   1.000
_cell.angle_alpha   90.00
_cell.angle_beta   90.00
_cell.angle_gamma   90.00
#
_symmetry.space_group_name_H-M   'P 1'
#
loop_
_entity.id
_entity.type
_entity.pdbx_description
1 polymer ?
#
loop_
_entity_poly.entity_id
_entity_poly.type
_entity_poly.pdbx_seq_one_letter_code
_entity_poly.pdbx_strand_id
1 'polypeptide(L)'
;MDMMLHSDFNLPPSLEGLAELALDLRWTVRQTTDRIWEMLDAEAWEKTKNPYLILQNVSRARLEEAAKDENLRNEIASWQEKRSRLLESPLSPGEGDPSSIAYFSMEFGLSEALPIYSGGLGILAGDYLKTASDMGVPLTGIGLLYQQGYFRQILSQDGSQLEAFPYNDPETLPIVPARDRDGSRLRVRIELPGRSLILRIWQANVCRVNLYLLDSNDPMNRPWDRAITANLYSPGQERRLIQEIVLGIGGWNVLEKLGIEPEICHLNEGHAAFVVLARAHSFMKKTGCSARAALWATRAGNVFTTHTPVEAGFDRF
;
A
#
# COMPACT_ATOMS: atom_id res chain seq x y z
N MET A 1 -7.90 -3.17 -18.36
CA MET A 1 -8.08 -1.70 -18.38
C MET A 1 -6.77 -1.11 -17.91
N ASP A 2 -5.90 -0.78 -18.87
CA ASP A 2 -4.58 -0.19 -18.63
C ASP A 2 -4.74 1.17 -17.97
N MET A 3 -4.66 1.22 -16.65
CA MET A 3 -4.40 2.47 -15.96
C MET A 3 -2.92 2.78 -16.19
N MET A 4 -2.64 3.64 -17.17
CA MET A 4 -1.32 4.20 -17.36
C MET A 4 -0.89 4.89 -16.07
N LEU A 5 0.00 4.25 -15.35
CA LEU A 5 0.78 4.83 -14.25
C LEU A 5 1.84 5.74 -14.90
N HIS A 6 1.39 6.80 -15.59
CA HIS A 6 2.31 7.80 -16.12
C HIS A 6 2.74 8.70 -14.98
N SER A 7 3.83 8.33 -14.34
CA SER A 7 4.76 9.34 -13.88
C SER A 7 5.35 9.94 -15.16
N ASP A 8 5.25 11.26 -15.35
CA ASP A 8 5.77 11.96 -16.51
C ASP A 8 7.31 12.01 -16.51
N PHE A 9 7.95 10.84 -16.35
CA PHE A 9 9.40 10.74 -16.55
C PHE A 9 9.67 10.88 -18.05
N ASN A 10 10.36 11.92 -18.42
CA ASN A 10 10.80 12.11 -19.81
C ASN A 10 11.95 11.13 -20.14
N LEU A 11 11.64 9.83 -20.22
CA LEU A 11 12.60 8.76 -20.48
C LEU A 11 12.88 8.61 -22.00
N PRO A 12 14.11 8.25 -22.38
CA PRO A 12 14.38 7.75 -23.72
C PRO A 12 13.53 6.52 -24.04
N PRO A 13 13.10 6.31 -25.30
CA PRO A 13 12.24 5.17 -25.66
C PRO A 13 12.77 3.79 -25.24
N SER A 14 14.09 3.61 -25.28
CA SER A 14 14.74 2.35 -24.85
C SER A 14 14.76 2.13 -23.34
N LEU A 15 14.34 3.11 -22.52
CA LEU A 15 14.31 3.06 -21.06
C LEU A 15 12.90 3.24 -20.49
N GLU A 16 11.85 3.31 -21.30
CA GLU A 16 10.46 3.54 -20.84
C GLU A 16 10.00 2.51 -19.82
N GLY A 17 10.47 1.26 -19.89
CA GLY A 17 10.18 0.21 -18.92
C GLY A 17 10.64 0.52 -17.49
N LEU A 18 11.56 1.48 -17.29
CA LEU A 18 11.98 1.89 -15.95
C LEU A 18 10.85 2.55 -15.15
N ALA A 19 9.92 3.25 -15.82
CA ALA A 19 8.79 3.91 -15.14
C ALA A 19 7.88 2.89 -14.46
N GLU A 20 7.52 1.81 -15.17
CA GLU A 20 6.72 0.72 -14.60
C GLU A 20 7.49 -0.02 -13.51
N LEU A 21 8.78 -0.29 -13.77
CA LEU A 21 9.63 -1.01 -12.83
C LEU A 21 9.77 -0.25 -11.50
N ALA A 22 9.94 1.06 -11.52
CA ALA A 22 10.09 1.87 -10.32
C ALA A 22 8.85 1.87 -9.41
N LEU A 23 7.67 1.64 -9.98
CA LEU A 23 6.39 1.63 -9.27
C LEU A 23 5.88 0.23 -8.93
N ASP A 24 6.48 -0.82 -9.49
CA ASP A 24 6.08 -2.20 -9.22
C ASP A 24 6.91 -2.79 -8.08
N LEU A 25 6.38 -2.74 -6.85
CA LEU A 25 7.08 -3.22 -5.64
C LEU A 25 7.35 -4.73 -5.62
N ARG A 26 6.87 -5.49 -6.60
CA ARG A 26 7.23 -6.90 -6.73
C ARG A 26 8.72 -7.11 -7.01
N TRP A 27 9.43 -6.12 -7.58
CA TRP A 27 10.88 -6.22 -7.82
C TRP A 27 11.68 -6.49 -6.54
N THR A 28 11.14 -6.12 -5.37
CA THR A 28 11.78 -6.40 -4.07
C THR A 28 11.84 -7.90 -3.75
N VAL A 29 11.07 -8.73 -4.47
CA VAL A 29 11.18 -10.19 -4.39
C VAL A 29 12.48 -10.62 -5.04
N ARG A 30 13.41 -11.20 -4.25
CA ARG A 30 14.71 -11.73 -4.71
C ARG A 30 15.68 -10.68 -5.22
N GLN A 31 15.45 -9.39 -5.00
CA GLN A 31 16.37 -8.31 -5.42
C GLN A 31 16.77 -8.38 -6.90
N THR A 32 15.84 -8.81 -7.75
CA THR A 32 16.14 -9.19 -9.14
C THR A 32 16.44 -8.01 -10.04
N THR A 33 16.19 -6.77 -9.59
CA THR A 33 16.35 -5.56 -10.39
C THR A 33 17.29 -4.52 -9.77
N ASP A 34 17.89 -4.84 -8.63
CA ASP A 34 18.84 -3.94 -7.94
C ASP A 34 19.93 -3.47 -8.88
N ARG A 35 20.46 -4.38 -9.71
CA ARG A 35 21.50 -4.10 -10.70
C ARG A 35 21.11 -3.02 -11.71
N ILE A 36 19.83 -2.94 -12.11
CA ILE A 36 19.35 -1.90 -13.02
C ILE A 36 19.55 -0.52 -12.39
N TRP A 37 19.20 -0.38 -11.11
CA TRP A 37 19.30 0.88 -10.38
C TRP A 37 20.74 1.24 -10.04
N GLU A 38 21.56 0.24 -9.71
CA GLU A 38 23.00 0.40 -9.52
C GLU A 38 23.70 0.87 -10.82
N MET A 39 23.32 0.32 -11.97
CA MET A 39 23.85 0.75 -13.26
C MET A 39 23.37 2.14 -13.64
N LEU A 40 22.19 2.56 -13.24
CA LEU A 40 21.65 3.89 -13.53
C LEU A 40 22.27 4.97 -12.63
N ASP A 41 22.27 4.76 -11.32
CA ASP A 41 22.86 5.65 -10.31
C ASP A 41 23.20 4.86 -9.03
N ALA A 42 24.46 4.38 -8.96
CA ALA A 42 24.93 3.55 -7.87
C ALA A 42 24.90 4.28 -6.51
N GLU A 43 25.24 5.58 -6.49
CA GLU A 43 25.27 6.38 -5.26
C GLU A 43 23.87 6.60 -4.70
N ALA A 44 22.92 6.98 -5.55
CA ALA A 44 21.52 7.15 -5.14
C ALA A 44 20.89 5.83 -4.71
N TRP A 45 21.20 4.73 -5.42
CA TRP A 45 20.74 3.39 -5.04
C TRP A 45 21.26 2.96 -3.68
N GLU A 46 22.54 3.11 -3.42
CA GLU A 46 23.15 2.75 -2.13
C GLU A 46 22.49 3.50 -0.96
N LYS A 47 22.23 4.79 -1.15
CA LYS A 47 21.70 5.67 -0.11
C LYS A 47 20.19 5.53 0.11
N THR A 48 19.42 5.22 -0.94
CA THR A 48 17.95 5.36 -0.87
C THR A 48 17.21 4.06 -1.05
N LYS A 49 17.79 3.08 -1.77
CA LYS A 49 17.09 1.86 -2.20
C LYS A 49 15.71 2.15 -2.81
N ASN A 50 15.57 3.34 -3.41
CA ASN A 50 14.31 3.84 -3.95
C ASN A 50 14.39 4.13 -5.45
N PRO A 51 13.92 3.20 -6.30
CA PRO A 51 13.91 3.35 -7.76
C PRO A 51 13.17 4.60 -8.23
N TYR A 52 12.06 4.91 -7.61
CA TYR A 52 11.22 6.05 -7.97
C TYR A 52 11.95 7.37 -7.74
N LEU A 53 12.63 7.50 -6.62
CA LEU A 53 13.43 8.68 -6.29
C LEU A 53 14.64 8.83 -7.24
N ILE A 54 15.25 7.72 -7.66
CA ILE A 54 16.33 7.75 -8.67
C ILE A 54 15.80 8.34 -9.96
N LEU A 55 14.67 7.88 -10.48
CA LEU A 55 14.10 8.40 -11.72
C LEU A 55 13.71 9.88 -11.65
N GLN A 56 13.30 10.37 -10.47
CA GLN A 56 12.99 11.79 -10.29
C GLN A 56 14.23 12.69 -10.32
N ASN A 57 15.40 12.16 -9.97
CA ASN A 57 16.60 12.95 -9.76
C ASN A 57 17.71 12.71 -10.80
N VAL A 58 17.65 11.60 -11.54
CA VAL A 58 18.65 11.29 -12.57
C VAL A 58 18.66 12.33 -13.68
N SER A 59 19.84 12.80 -14.05
CA SER A 59 19.99 13.83 -15.09
C SER A 59 19.63 13.30 -16.49
N ARG A 60 19.15 14.20 -17.35
CA ARG A 60 18.88 13.86 -18.77
C ARG A 60 20.12 13.31 -19.48
N ALA A 61 21.28 13.90 -19.23
CA ALA A 61 22.54 13.44 -19.81
C ALA A 61 22.88 12.00 -19.41
N ARG A 62 22.63 11.64 -18.13
CA ARG A 62 22.84 10.28 -17.63
C ARG A 62 21.84 9.29 -18.25
N LEU A 63 20.58 9.68 -18.42
CA LEU A 63 19.58 8.86 -19.12
C LEU A 63 19.96 8.62 -20.59
N GLU A 64 20.48 9.62 -21.28
CA GLU A 64 20.94 9.49 -22.69
C GLU A 64 22.20 8.62 -22.83
N GLU A 65 23.08 8.64 -21.84
CA GLU A 65 24.21 7.73 -21.72
C GLU A 65 23.74 6.30 -21.44
N ALA A 66 22.89 6.11 -20.43
CA ALA A 66 22.31 4.84 -20.04
C ALA A 66 21.51 4.19 -21.17
N ALA A 67 20.84 4.98 -22.01
CA ALA A 67 20.13 4.49 -23.18
C ALA A 67 21.03 3.85 -24.24
N LYS A 68 22.35 4.11 -24.22
CA LYS A 68 23.36 3.51 -25.13
C LYS A 68 23.93 2.20 -24.55
N ASP A 69 23.77 1.96 -23.23
CA ASP A 69 24.27 0.77 -22.58
C ASP A 69 23.40 -0.45 -22.95
N GLU A 70 24.00 -1.36 -23.71
CA GLU A 70 23.30 -2.57 -24.18
C GLU A 70 22.97 -3.52 -23.03
N ASN A 71 23.82 -3.63 -22.01
CA ASN A 71 23.60 -4.48 -20.86
C ASN A 71 22.37 -4.00 -20.06
N LEU A 72 22.29 -2.69 -19.82
CA LEU A 72 21.14 -2.10 -19.11
C LEU A 72 19.84 -2.33 -19.88
N ARG A 73 19.84 -2.11 -21.19
CA ARG A 73 18.64 -2.35 -22.02
C ARG A 73 18.21 -3.81 -22.00
N ASN A 74 19.14 -4.74 -22.04
CA ASN A 74 18.88 -6.18 -21.98
C ASN A 74 18.31 -6.58 -20.61
N GLU A 75 18.82 -6.03 -19.51
CA GLU A 75 18.26 -6.27 -18.17
C GLU A 75 16.82 -5.75 -18.06
N ILE A 76 16.54 -4.53 -18.54
CA ILE A 76 15.19 -3.95 -18.56
C ILE A 76 14.25 -4.83 -19.39
N ALA A 77 14.64 -5.22 -20.61
CA ALA A 77 13.84 -6.05 -21.49
C ALA A 77 13.56 -7.44 -20.88
N SER A 78 14.55 -8.05 -20.25
CA SER A 78 14.40 -9.32 -19.54
C SER A 78 13.39 -9.22 -18.39
N TRP A 79 13.43 -8.13 -17.64
CA TRP A 79 12.45 -7.90 -16.57
C TRP A 79 11.03 -7.69 -17.13
N GLN A 80 10.89 -6.87 -18.19
CA GLN A 80 9.59 -6.63 -18.84
C GLN A 80 8.98 -7.94 -19.35
N GLU A 81 9.78 -8.80 -19.98
CA GLU A 81 9.33 -10.11 -20.44
C GLU A 81 8.84 -11.01 -19.29
N LYS A 82 9.60 -11.07 -18.19
CA LYS A 82 9.21 -11.84 -17.00
C LYS A 82 7.90 -11.32 -16.40
N ARG A 83 7.75 -9.99 -16.33
CA ARG A 83 6.52 -9.35 -15.85
C ARG A 83 5.32 -9.64 -16.75
N SER A 84 5.49 -9.50 -18.07
CA SER A 84 4.43 -9.82 -19.04
C SER A 84 3.98 -11.26 -18.94
N ARG A 85 4.92 -12.21 -18.89
CA ARG A 85 4.60 -13.63 -18.68
C ARG A 85 3.81 -13.88 -17.40
N LEU A 86 4.16 -13.18 -16.30
CA LEU A 86 3.40 -13.29 -15.07
C LEU A 86 1.99 -12.75 -15.24
N LEU A 87 1.82 -11.57 -15.83
CA LEU A 87 0.52 -10.95 -16.06
C LEU A 87 -0.40 -11.78 -16.98
N GLU A 88 0.18 -12.45 -17.96
CA GLU A 88 -0.52 -13.31 -18.93
C GLU A 88 -0.83 -14.70 -18.37
N SER A 89 -0.12 -15.15 -17.33
CA SER A 89 -0.37 -16.46 -16.74
C SER A 89 -1.77 -16.51 -16.11
N PRO A 90 -2.48 -17.64 -16.20
CA PRO A 90 -3.83 -17.75 -15.68
C PRO A 90 -3.91 -17.30 -14.21
N LEU A 91 -4.98 -16.58 -13.86
CA LEU A 91 -5.33 -16.40 -12.46
C LEU A 91 -5.64 -17.78 -11.88
N SER A 92 -5.28 -18.01 -10.65
CA SER A 92 -5.40 -19.30 -9.97
C SER A 92 -6.56 -19.39 -8.98
N PRO A 93 -7.80 -18.92 -9.27
CA PRO A 93 -8.92 -19.46 -8.55
C PRO A 93 -9.32 -20.79 -9.18
N GLY A 94 -9.10 -21.87 -8.44
CA GLY A 94 -9.73 -23.15 -8.74
C GLY A 94 -11.26 -23.02 -8.64
N GLU A 95 -11.95 -24.05 -9.08
CA GLU A 95 -13.41 -24.11 -8.90
C GLU A 95 -13.73 -24.08 -7.38
N GLY A 96 -14.46 -23.01 -6.95
CA GLY A 96 -14.81 -22.79 -5.53
C GLY A 96 -13.88 -21.83 -4.77
N ASP A 97 -12.82 -21.34 -5.39
CA ASP A 97 -12.00 -20.29 -4.77
C ASP A 97 -12.70 -18.91 -4.81
N PRO A 98 -12.46 -18.03 -3.83
CA PRO A 98 -13.09 -16.73 -3.81
C PRO A 98 -12.65 -15.87 -5.01
N SER A 99 -13.62 -15.19 -5.61
CA SER A 99 -13.43 -14.33 -6.78
C SER A 99 -12.79 -12.99 -6.46
N SER A 100 -12.82 -12.55 -5.20
CA SER A 100 -12.25 -11.29 -4.73
C SER A 100 -12.00 -11.31 -3.23
N ILE A 101 -10.80 -10.92 -2.83
CA ILE A 101 -10.35 -10.86 -1.43
C ILE A 101 -9.87 -9.46 -1.12
N ALA A 102 -10.33 -8.85 -0.04
CA ALA A 102 -9.77 -7.62 0.52
C ALA A 102 -8.99 -7.94 1.80
N TYR A 103 -7.71 -7.58 1.83
CA TYR A 103 -6.80 -7.81 2.96
C TYR A 103 -6.49 -6.50 3.66
N PHE A 104 -6.90 -6.40 4.93
CA PHE A 104 -6.75 -5.21 5.75
C PHE A 104 -5.62 -5.38 6.75
N SER A 105 -4.66 -4.46 6.74
CA SER A 105 -3.56 -4.45 7.71
C SER A 105 -3.11 -3.02 8.02
N MET A 106 -2.67 -2.79 9.26
CA MET A 106 -2.04 -1.53 9.65
C MET A 106 -0.65 -1.34 9.07
N GLU A 107 0.03 -2.42 8.71
CA GLU A 107 1.41 -2.43 8.25
C GLU A 107 1.58 -3.26 6.97
N PHE A 108 2.46 -2.81 6.07
CA PHE A 108 2.90 -3.59 4.92
C PHE A 108 4.40 -3.41 4.68
N GLY A 109 5.19 -4.43 4.98
CA GLY A 109 6.63 -4.49 4.76
C GLY A 109 6.98 -4.93 3.34
N LEU A 110 6.78 -4.06 2.36
CA LEU A 110 7.03 -4.34 0.95
C LEU A 110 8.45 -3.96 0.52
N SER A 111 8.91 -2.79 0.97
CA SER A 111 10.19 -2.21 0.57
C SER A 111 10.65 -1.17 1.58
N GLU A 112 11.97 -0.96 1.69
CA GLU A 112 12.52 0.18 2.43
C GLU A 112 12.14 1.52 1.78
N ALA A 113 11.87 1.53 0.47
CA ALA A 113 11.37 2.69 -0.25
C ALA A 113 9.92 3.07 0.12
N LEU A 114 9.18 2.17 0.80
CA LEU A 114 7.83 2.41 1.31
C LEU A 114 7.78 2.05 2.80
N PRO A 115 8.29 2.90 3.69
CA PRO A 115 8.49 2.58 5.12
C PRO A 115 7.19 2.75 5.93
N ILE A 116 6.22 1.88 5.71
CA ILE A 116 4.91 1.86 6.38
C ILE A 116 4.74 0.62 7.28
N TYR A 117 5.84 0.10 7.81
CA TYR A 117 5.87 -1.07 8.69
C TYR A 117 6.94 -0.90 9.78
N SER A 118 6.85 -1.68 10.84
CA SER A 118 7.83 -1.68 11.93
C SER A 118 8.46 -3.05 12.18
N GLY A 119 7.69 -4.12 12.06
CA GLY A 119 8.14 -5.45 12.47
C GLY A 119 7.55 -6.59 11.66
N GLY A 120 7.55 -7.79 12.29
CA GLY A 120 7.14 -9.04 11.66
C GLY A 120 5.74 -9.07 11.09
N LEU A 121 4.80 -8.35 11.71
CA LEU A 121 3.42 -8.22 11.22
C LEU A 121 3.38 -7.58 9.83
N GLY A 122 4.13 -6.50 9.64
CA GLY A 122 4.23 -5.83 8.35
C GLY A 122 4.96 -6.66 7.31
N ILE A 123 6.05 -7.34 7.68
CA ILE A 123 6.78 -8.24 6.77
C ILE A 123 5.87 -9.37 6.29
N LEU A 124 5.11 -10.00 7.19
CA LEU A 124 4.13 -11.02 6.82
C LEU A 124 3.09 -10.48 5.83
N ALA A 125 2.53 -9.30 6.10
CA ALA A 125 1.55 -8.68 5.21
C ALA A 125 2.13 -8.35 3.83
N GLY A 126 3.37 -7.87 3.76
CA GLY A 126 4.09 -7.62 2.51
C GLY A 126 4.33 -8.89 1.71
N ASP A 127 4.82 -9.95 2.36
CA ASP A 127 5.05 -11.26 1.74
C ASP A 127 3.74 -11.91 1.27
N TYR A 128 2.65 -11.70 2.00
CA TYR A 128 1.33 -12.16 1.62
C TYR A 128 0.87 -11.51 0.30
N LEU A 129 1.03 -10.19 0.12
CA LEU A 129 0.71 -9.51 -1.12
C LEU A 129 1.59 -9.99 -2.28
N LYS A 130 2.90 -10.14 -2.06
CA LYS A 130 3.86 -10.62 -3.07
C LYS A 130 3.51 -12.04 -3.52
N THR A 131 3.22 -12.93 -2.57
CA THR A 131 2.85 -14.31 -2.85
C THR A 131 1.50 -14.39 -3.57
N ALA A 132 0.49 -13.63 -3.13
CA ALA A 132 -0.80 -13.55 -3.80
C ALA A 132 -0.66 -13.07 -5.25
N SER A 133 0.21 -12.08 -5.49
CA SER A 133 0.54 -11.63 -6.85
C SER A 133 1.14 -12.74 -7.71
N ASP A 134 2.11 -13.51 -7.17
CA ASP A 134 2.77 -14.59 -7.89
C ASP A 134 1.81 -15.75 -8.19
N MET A 135 0.92 -16.06 -7.27
CA MET A 135 -0.09 -17.12 -7.42
C MET A 135 -1.33 -16.68 -8.24
N GLY A 136 -1.46 -15.41 -8.57
CA GLY A 136 -2.64 -14.90 -9.28
C GLY A 136 -3.91 -14.87 -8.43
N VAL A 137 -3.77 -14.78 -7.10
CA VAL A 137 -4.90 -14.64 -6.19
C VAL A 137 -5.55 -13.26 -6.37
N PRO A 138 -6.88 -13.14 -6.51
CA PRO A 138 -7.57 -11.86 -6.72
C PRO A 138 -7.65 -11.06 -5.42
N LEU A 139 -6.51 -10.53 -4.99
CA LEU A 139 -6.33 -9.83 -3.72
C LEU A 139 -6.21 -8.32 -3.92
N THR A 140 -6.85 -7.57 -3.04
CA THR A 140 -6.68 -6.11 -2.87
C THR A 140 -6.24 -5.82 -1.45
N GLY A 141 -5.11 -5.13 -1.28
CA GLY A 141 -4.64 -4.67 0.03
C GLY A 141 -5.25 -3.33 0.42
N ILE A 142 -5.55 -3.16 1.71
CA ILE A 142 -6.02 -1.90 2.32
C ILE A 142 -5.16 -1.60 3.53
N GLY A 143 -4.55 -0.41 3.56
CA GLY A 143 -3.68 0.03 4.65
C GLY A 143 -3.72 1.53 4.89
N LEU A 144 -2.82 2.01 5.73
CA LEU A 144 -2.66 3.43 6.04
C LEU A 144 -1.32 3.95 5.48
N LEU A 145 -1.32 5.18 4.96
CA LEU A 145 -0.09 5.88 4.61
C LEU A 145 0.34 6.75 5.78
N TYR A 146 1.47 6.40 6.37
CA TYR A 146 2.02 7.16 7.50
C TYR A 146 2.97 8.25 7.04
N GLN A 147 2.81 9.46 7.60
CA GLN A 147 3.75 10.57 7.38
C GLN A 147 5.12 10.27 8.00
N GLN A 148 5.16 9.48 9.06
CA GLN A 148 6.36 8.96 9.70
C GLN A 148 6.14 7.47 9.99
N GLY A 149 7.00 6.63 9.42
CA GLY A 149 6.99 5.20 9.69
C GLY A 149 7.65 4.87 11.03
N TYR A 150 8.33 3.72 11.08
CA TYR A 150 9.10 3.34 12.25
C TYR A 150 10.37 4.21 12.37
N PHE A 151 10.87 4.40 13.61
CA PHE A 151 12.04 5.22 13.84
C PHE A 151 13.31 4.60 13.22
N ARG A 152 14.26 5.46 12.88
CA ARG A 152 15.64 5.06 12.58
C ARG A 152 16.49 5.26 13.82
N GLN A 153 17.24 4.22 14.18
CA GLN A 153 18.19 4.27 15.29
C GLN A 153 19.43 5.05 14.88
N ILE A 154 19.81 6.02 15.70
CA ILE A 154 21.06 6.76 15.59
C ILE A 154 21.83 6.56 16.90
N LEU A 155 23.13 6.35 16.81
CA LEU A 155 23.99 6.32 18.01
C LEU A 155 24.64 7.68 18.19
N SER A 156 24.53 8.25 19.37
CA SER A 156 25.24 9.45 19.79
C SER A 156 26.70 9.15 20.07
N GLN A 157 27.52 10.18 20.31
CA GLN A 157 28.95 10.03 20.59
C GLN A 157 29.24 9.24 21.88
N ASP A 158 28.36 9.29 22.87
CA ASP A 158 28.44 8.54 24.10
C ASP A 158 27.86 7.12 24.05
N GLY A 159 27.40 6.69 22.86
CA GLY A 159 26.84 5.37 22.63
C GLY A 159 25.36 5.24 23.00
N SER A 160 24.70 6.31 23.43
CA SER A 160 23.25 6.28 23.67
C SER A 160 22.45 6.25 22.38
N GLN A 161 21.30 5.56 22.39
CA GLN A 161 20.38 5.51 21.25
C GLN A 161 19.60 6.81 21.15
N LEU A 162 19.55 7.36 19.93
CA LEU A 162 18.65 8.43 19.52
C LEU A 162 17.69 7.88 18.48
N GLU A 163 16.49 8.44 18.45
CA GLU A 163 15.42 8.05 17.52
C GLU A 163 15.18 9.17 16.51
N ALA A 164 15.27 8.84 15.23
CA ALA A 164 14.93 9.77 14.16
C ALA A 164 13.68 9.27 13.42
N PHE A 165 12.75 10.17 13.14
CA PHE A 165 11.50 9.91 12.41
C PHE A 165 11.50 10.66 11.08
N PRO A 166 12.07 10.08 10.01
CA PRO A 166 12.04 10.71 8.69
C PRO A 166 10.60 10.93 8.21
N TYR A 167 10.37 12.07 7.56
CA TYR A 167 9.08 12.34 6.94
C TYR A 167 8.96 11.56 5.62
N ASN A 168 7.87 10.85 5.47
CA ASN A 168 7.50 10.13 4.26
C ASN A 168 6.72 11.09 3.34
N ASP A 169 7.40 11.77 2.43
CA ASP A 169 6.75 12.57 1.41
C ASP A 169 6.13 11.63 0.36
N PRO A 170 4.80 11.60 0.20
CA PRO A 170 4.15 10.73 -0.77
C PRO A 170 4.63 10.91 -2.21
N GLU A 171 5.10 12.11 -2.57
CA GLU A 171 5.60 12.40 -3.91
C GLU A 171 7.00 11.78 -4.17
N THR A 172 7.69 11.29 -3.13
CA THR A 172 8.99 10.61 -3.24
C THR A 172 8.90 9.10 -3.02
N LEU A 173 7.73 8.59 -2.67
CA LEU A 173 7.50 7.17 -2.47
C LEU A 173 7.07 6.48 -3.78
N PRO A 174 7.32 5.17 -3.96
CA PRO A 174 6.89 4.41 -5.14
C PRO A 174 5.38 4.13 -5.12
N ILE A 175 4.59 5.17 -5.02
CA ILE A 175 3.12 5.16 -5.00
C ILE A 175 2.58 6.26 -5.90
N VAL A 176 1.34 6.13 -6.31
CA VAL A 176 0.64 7.13 -7.12
C VAL A 176 -0.70 7.48 -6.49
N PRO A 177 -1.25 8.69 -6.73
CA PRO A 177 -2.61 8.99 -6.32
C PRO A 177 -3.58 8.03 -6.99
N ALA A 178 -4.39 7.31 -6.22
CA ALA A 178 -5.48 6.54 -6.77
C ALA A 178 -6.49 7.46 -7.47
N ARG A 179 -7.11 6.97 -8.55
CA ARG A 179 -8.03 7.78 -9.35
C ARG A 179 -9.44 7.17 -9.34
N ASP A 180 -10.44 8.02 -9.38
CA ASP A 180 -11.84 7.67 -9.60
C ASP A 180 -12.07 7.39 -11.10
N ARG A 181 -13.27 6.94 -11.47
CA ARG A 181 -13.66 6.60 -12.85
C ARG A 181 -13.60 7.78 -13.83
N ASP A 182 -13.72 9.00 -13.32
CA ASP A 182 -13.59 10.25 -14.09
C ASP A 182 -12.14 10.75 -14.22
N GLY A 183 -11.16 10.02 -13.64
CA GLY A 183 -9.75 10.37 -13.65
C GLY A 183 -9.32 11.34 -12.54
N SER A 184 -10.24 11.83 -11.72
CA SER A 184 -9.91 12.68 -10.56
C SER A 184 -9.20 11.89 -9.46
N ARG A 185 -8.44 12.60 -8.59
CA ARG A 185 -7.80 11.95 -7.42
C ARG A 185 -8.88 11.40 -6.49
N LEU A 186 -8.80 10.10 -6.21
CA LEU A 186 -9.76 9.42 -5.34
C LEU A 186 -9.68 9.96 -3.92
N ARG A 187 -10.85 10.34 -3.41
CA ARG A 187 -11.05 10.71 -2.00
C ARG A 187 -12.26 9.98 -1.45
N VAL A 188 -12.16 9.55 -0.21
CA VAL A 188 -13.30 9.04 0.55
C VAL A 188 -13.54 9.89 1.77
N ARG A 189 -14.77 9.89 2.26
CA ARG A 189 -15.17 10.61 3.47
C ARG A 189 -15.72 9.64 4.48
N ILE A 190 -15.34 9.84 5.73
CA ILE A 190 -15.95 9.16 6.87
C ILE A 190 -16.48 10.20 7.85
N GLU A 191 -17.58 9.85 8.51
CA GLU A 191 -18.17 10.71 9.53
C GLU A 191 -17.65 10.30 10.91
N LEU A 192 -17.08 11.25 11.61
CA LEU A 192 -16.67 11.16 13.00
C LEU A 192 -17.59 12.02 13.87
N PRO A 193 -17.66 11.80 15.18
CA PRO A 193 -18.50 12.65 16.05
C PRO A 193 -18.22 14.14 15.87
N GLY A 194 -19.24 14.88 15.38
CA GLY A 194 -19.20 16.31 15.17
C GLY A 194 -18.36 16.82 13.99
N ARG A 195 -17.84 15.93 13.11
CA ARG A 195 -17.05 16.34 11.94
C ARG A 195 -16.93 15.23 10.89
N SER A 196 -16.66 15.64 9.66
CA SER A 196 -16.27 14.73 8.56
C SER A 196 -14.76 14.71 8.38
N LEU A 197 -14.19 13.55 8.11
CA LEU A 197 -12.79 13.35 7.75
C LEU A 197 -12.68 12.97 6.28
N ILE A 198 -11.84 13.69 5.54
CA ILE A 198 -11.50 13.41 4.14
C ILE A 198 -10.21 12.60 4.11
N LEU A 199 -10.21 11.50 3.37
CA LEU A 199 -9.04 10.64 3.17
C LEU A 199 -8.62 10.69 1.71
N ARG A 200 -7.36 11.03 1.45
CA ARG A 200 -6.70 10.85 0.16
C ARG A 200 -6.33 9.39 0.03
N ILE A 201 -6.41 8.87 -1.18
CA ILE A 201 -6.09 7.47 -1.42
C ILE A 201 -4.90 7.40 -2.36
N TRP A 202 -3.90 6.65 -1.93
CA TRP A 202 -2.72 6.34 -2.70
C TRP A 202 -2.72 4.88 -3.11
N GLN A 203 -2.10 4.57 -4.23
CA GLN A 203 -1.99 3.21 -4.74
C GLN A 203 -0.53 2.82 -4.87
N ALA A 204 -0.19 1.69 -4.26
CA ALA A 204 1.06 0.97 -4.47
C ALA A 204 0.77 -0.30 -5.28
N ASN A 205 1.66 -0.66 -6.20
CA ASN A 205 1.50 -1.84 -7.03
C ASN A 205 2.46 -2.96 -6.60
N VAL A 206 1.94 -4.16 -6.53
CA VAL A 206 2.72 -5.40 -6.37
C VAL A 206 2.34 -6.31 -7.53
N CYS A 207 2.74 -5.93 -8.74
CA CYS A 207 2.39 -6.54 -10.02
C CYS A 207 0.86 -6.67 -10.22
N ARG A 208 0.25 -7.82 -9.86
CA ARG A 208 -1.20 -8.07 -9.99
C ARG A 208 -2.03 -7.54 -8.83
N VAL A 209 -1.40 -7.32 -7.68
CA VAL A 209 -2.07 -6.90 -6.46
C VAL A 209 -1.92 -5.40 -6.29
N ASN A 210 -3.03 -4.71 -6.08
CA ASN A 210 -3.06 -3.30 -5.69
C ASN A 210 -3.17 -3.17 -4.17
N LEU A 211 -2.37 -2.28 -3.59
CA LEU A 211 -2.48 -1.85 -2.21
C LEU A 211 -2.97 -0.40 -2.18
N TYR A 212 -4.13 -0.16 -1.60
CA TYR A 212 -4.66 1.18 -1.38
C TYR A 212 -4.35 1.66 0.03
N LEU A 213 -3.72 2.83 0.10
CA LEU A 213 -3.25 3.43 1.34
C LEU A 213 -4.05 4.70 1.63
N LEU A 214 -4.68 4.73 2.81
CA LEU A 214 -5.49 5.84 3.27
C LEU A 214 -4.63 6.87 3.98
N ASP A 215 -4.78 8.14 3.61
CA ASP A 215 -4.01 9.26 4.13
C ASP A 215 -4.94 10.38 4.59
N SER A 216 -4.91 10.69 5.89
CA SER A 216 -5.70 11.77 6.48
C SER A 216 -5.12 13.17 6.25
N ASN A 217 -3.91 13.28 5.70
CA ASN A 217 -3.23 14.56 5.48
C ASN A 217 -3.79 15.33 4.26
N ASP A 218 -5.12 15.43 4.17
CA ASP A 218 -5.77 16.29 3.19
C ASP A 218 -5.86 17.72 3.73
N PRO A 219 -5.52 18.78 2.95
CA PRO A 219 -5.54 20.17 3.40
C PRO A 219 -6.93 20.66 3.82
N MET A 220 -8.00 19.98 3.39
CA MET A 220 -9.37 20.31 3.80
C MET A 220 -9.71 19.82 5.22
N ASN A 221 -8.89 18.95 5.80
CA ASN A 221 -9.05 18.50 7.18
C ASN A 221 -8.47 19.51 8.16
N ARG A 222 -8.98 19.50 9.39
CA ARG A 222 -8.41 20.27 10.50
C ARG A 222 -6.99 19.77 10.82
N PRO A 223 -6.08 20.60 11.35
CA PRO A 223 -4.69 20.20 11.60
C PRO A 223 -4.52 18.89 12.40
N TRP A 224 -5.31 18.69 13.46
CA TRP A 224 -5.24 17.45 14.26
C TRP A 224 -5.86 16.24 13.56
N ASP A 225 -6.84 16.42 12.67
CA ASP A 225 -7.39 15.34 11.86
C ASP A 225 -6.39 14.90 10.76
N ARG A 226 -5.61 15.87 10.23
CA ARG A 226 -4.50 15.56 9.32
C ARG A 226 -3.41 14.69 9.95
N ALA A 227 -3.28 14.73 11.28
CA ALA A 227 -2.31 13.96 12.03
C ALA A 227 -2.79 12.54 12.43
N ILE A 228 -3.99 12.11 12.03
CA ILE A 228 -4.49 10.77 12.35
C ILE A 228 -3.56 9.70 11.77
N THR A 229 -3.12 9.86 10.51
CA THR A 229 -2.13 8.97 9.89
C THR A 229 -0.69 9.52 9.98
N ALA A 230 -0.38 10.34 10.99
CA ALA A 230 0.97 10.88 11.11
C ALA A 230 1.99 9.81 11.46
N ASN A 231 1.70 8.96 12.42
CA ASN A 231 2.64 7.97 12.93
C ASN A 231 2.07 6.56 12.86
N LEU A 232 2.95 5.63 12.51
CA LEU A 232 2.68 4.20 12.69
C LEU A 232 2.46 3.92 14.18
N TYR A 233 1.29 3.36 14.53
CA TYR A 233 0.88 3.14 15.91
C TYR A 233 0.92 4.41 16.78
N SER A 234 0.10 5.39 16.41
CA SER A 234 0.04 6.67 17.14
C SER A 234 -0.18 6.46 18.64
N PRO A 235 0.51 7.23 19.48
CA PRO A 235 0.32 7.17 20.93
C PRO A 235 -1.08 7.68 21.32
N GLY A 236 -1.65 7.08 22.37
CA GLY A 236 -2.95 7.45 22.95
C GLY A 236 -4.12 6.67 22.34
N GLN A 237 -4.98 6.17 23.22
CA GLN A 237 -6.09 5.27 22.88
C GLN A 237 -7.06 5.87 21.87
N GLU A 238 -7.44 7.14 22.04
CA GLU A 238 -8.39 7.81 21.13
C GLU A 238 -7.87 7.87 19.69
N ARG A 239 -6.60 8.27 19.50
CA ARG A 239 -6.01 8.35 18.16
C ARG A 239 -5.87 6.97 17.54
N ARG A 240 -5.49 5.99 18.35
CA ARG A 240 -5.42 4.59 17.95
C ARG A 240 -6.77 4.08 17.46
N LEU A 241 -7.84 4.30 18.24
CA LEU A 241 -9.21 3.96 17.85
C LEU A 241 -9.61 4.63 16.52
N ILE A 242 -9.28 5.92 16.34
CA ILE A 242 -9.59 6.62 15.09
C ILE A 242 -8.80 6.03 13.91
N GLN A 243 -7.54 5.63 14.08
CA GLN A 243 -6.78 4.93 13.04
C GLN A 243 -7.46 3.63 12.61
N GLU A 244 -7.98 2.85 13.55
CA GLU A 244 -8.71 1.61 13.27
C GLU A 244 -10.05 1.87 12.56
N ILE A 245 -10.75 2.92 12.94
CA ILE A 245 -11.96 3.40 12.23
C ILE A 245 -11.62 3.80 10.79
N VAL A 246 -10.51 4.53 10.60
CA VAL A 246 -10.04 4.92 9.26
C VAL A 246 -9.70 3.69 8.43
N LEU A 247 -8.98 2.72 9.01
CA LEU A 247 -8.62 1.50 8.31
C LEU A 247 -9.87 0.67 7.93
N GLY A 248 -10.74 0.40 8.88
CA GLY A 248 -11.90 -0.48 8.65
C GLY A 248 -13.02 0.18 7.86
N ILE A 249 -13.55 1.31 8.35
CA ILE A 249 -14.67 2.01 7.69
C ILE A 249 -14.19 2.76 6.45
N GLY A 250 -13.08 3.52 6.58
CA GLY A 250 -12.50 4.23 5.44
C GLY A 250 -12.07 3.29 4.33
N GLY A 251 -11.42 2.18 4.68
CA GLY A 251 -10.98 1.16 3.72
C GLY A 251 -12.15 0.49 3.00
N TRP A 252 -13.26 0.19 3.70
CA TRP A 252 -14.48 -0.29 3.06
C TRP A 252 -15.05 0.72 2.06
N ASN A 253 -15.10 2.00 2.43
CA ASN A 253 -15.57 3.07 1.56
C ASN A 253 -14.68 3.22 0.29
N VAL A 254 -13.37 2.93 0.39
CA VAL A 254 -12.47 2.86 -0.77
C VAL A 254 -12.90 1.75 -1.72
N LEU A 255 -13.15 0.54 -1.21
CA LEU A 255 -13.61 -0.58 -2.02
C LEU A 255 -14.92 -0.27 -2.73
N GLU A 256 -15.91 0.30 -2.03
CA GLU A 256 -17.19 0.72 -2.64
C GLU A 256 -16.99 1.75 -3.76
N LYS A 257 -16.15 2.75 -3.54
CA LYS A 257 -15.82 3.78 -4.55
C LYS A 257 -15.17 3.19 -5.81
N LEU A 258 -14.29 2.22 -5.62
CA LEU A 258 -13.61 1.52 -6.71
C LEU A 258 -14.52 0.48 -7.40
N GLY A 259 -15.69 0.17 -6.83
CA GLY A 259 -16.58 -0.87 -7.31
C GLY A 259 -16.04 -2.28 -7.06
N ILE A 260 -15.19 -2.44 -6.04
CA ILE A 260 -14.65 -3.72 -5.59
C ILE A 260 -15.59 -4.29 -4.52
N GLU A 261 -16.19 -5.44 -4.81
CA GLU A 261 -17.06 -6.16 -3.87
C GLU A 261 -16.37 -7.45 -3.41
N PRO A 262 -15.62 -7.42 -2.28
CA PRO A 262 -14.89 -8.59 -1.84
C PRO A 262 -15.83 -9.68 -1.31
N GLU A 263 -15.61 -10.89 -1.77
CA GLU A 263 -16.22 -12.09 -1.20
C GLU A 263 -15.69 -12.35 0.20
N ILE A 264 -14.37 -12.20 0.35
CA ILE A 264 -13.67 -12.37 1.62
C ILE A 264 -13.05 -11.03 2.06
N CYS A 265 -13.30 -10.65 3.30
CA CYS A 265 -12.51 -9.63 4.01
C CYS A 265 -11.58 -10.36 4.99
N HIS A 266 -10.28 -10.29 4.73
CA HIS A 266 -9.27 -10.85 5.61
C HIS A 266 -8.70 -9.76 6.51
N LEU A 267 -8.93 -9.89 7.81
CA LEU A 267 -8.50 -8.97 8.84
C LEU A 267 -7.19 -9.47 9.46
N ASN A 268 -6.13 -8.72 9.25
CA ASN A 268 -4.84 -8.98 9.88
C ASN A 268 -4.80 -8.27 11.24
N GLU A 269 -4.99 -9.01 12.32
CA GLU A 269 -5.17 -8.55 13.70
C GLU A 269 -6.46 -7.73 13.96
N GLY A 270 -6.71 -7.37 15.21
CA GLY A 270 -7.89 -6.63 15.65
C GLY A 270 -8.04 -5.24 15.05
N HIS A 271 -6.95 -4.65 14.57
CA HIS A 271 -6.88 -3.28 14.03
C HIS A 271 -7.87 -3.00 12.88
N ALA A 272 -8.29 -4.03 12.16
CA ALA A 272 -9.22 -3.92 11.05
C ALA A 272 -10.67 -4.28 11.42
N ALA A 273 -10.99 -4.49 12.70
CA ALA A 273 -12.29 -5.01 13.15
C ALA A 273 -13.49 -4.17 12.66
N PHE A 274 -13.31 -2.86 12.48
CA PHE A 274 -14.38 -1.97 12.01
C PHE A 274 -14.85 -2.27 10.57
N VAL A 275 -14.09 -3.02 9.77
CA VAL A 275 -14.57 -3.46 8.44
C VAL A 275 -15.80 -4.37 8.55
N VAL A 276 -15.90 -5.17 9.62
CA VAL A 276 -17.06 -6.05 9.85
C VAL A 276 -18.34 -5.22 9.96
N LEU A 277 -18.28 -4.09 10.67
CA LEU A 277 -19.41 -3.18 10.81
C LEU A 277 -19.73 -2.43 9.51
N ALA A 278 -18.70 -1.97 8.81
CA ALA A 278 -18.86 -1.27 7.53
C ALA A 278 -19.49 -2.17 6.47
N ARG A 279 -18.99 -3.41 6.34
CA ARG A 279 -19.55 -4.44 5.44
C ARG A 279 -21.01 -4.77 5.77
N ALA A 280 -21.33 -5.01 7.04
CA ALA A 280 -22.70 -5.27 7.46
C ALA A 280 -23.62 -4.07 7.19
N HIS A 281 -23.16 -2.85 7.42
CA HIS A 281 -23.92 -1.64 7.12
C HIS A 281 -24.20 -1.49 5.63
N SER A 282 -23.20 -1.75 4.78
CA SER A 282 -23.37 -1.75 3.31
C SER A 282 -24.42 -2.81 2.88
N PHE A 283 -24.31 -4.03 3.42
CA PHE A 283 -25.27 -5.09 3.16
C PHE A 283 -26.70 -4.70 3.61
N MET A 284 -26.83 -4.13 4.81
CA MET A 284 -28.10 -3.62 5.31
C MET A 284 -28.71 -2.56 4.38
N LYS A 285 -27.92 -1.63 3.87
CA LYS A 285 -28.37 -0.61 2.89
C LYS A 285 -28.87 -1.23 1.59
N LYS A 286 -28.14 -2.23 1.08
CA LYS A 286 -28.51 -2.91 -0.20
C LYS A 286 -29.78 -3.75 -0.07
N THR A 287 -30.02 -4.38 1.06
CA THR A 287 -31.09 -5.38 1.25
C THR A 287 -32.29 -4.90 2.06
N GLY A 288 -32.14 -3.80 2.83
CA GLY A 288 -33.19 -3.32 3.75
C GLY A 288 -33.37 -4.18 5.02
N CYS A 289 -32.47 -5.16 5.27
CA CYS A 289 -32.58 -6.03 6.43
C CYS A 289 -32.13 -5.33 7.73
N SER A 290 -32.41 -5.92 8.90
CA SER A 290 -31.94 -5.40 10.19
C SER A 290 -30.41 -5.53 10.33
N ALA A 291 -29.80 -4.68 11.18
CA ALA A 291 -28.37 -4.73 11.48
C ALA A 291 -27.91 -6.11 11.97
N ARG A 292 -28.73 -6.78 12.81
CA ARG A 292 -28.44 -8.13 13.28
C ARG A 292 -28.43 -9.16 12.15
N ALA A 293 -29.39 -9.08 11.23
CA ALA A 293 -29.44 -9.95 10.05
C ALA A 293 -28.25 -9.71 9.12
N ALA A 294 -27.86 -8.43 8.90
CA ALA A 294 -26.71 -8.07 8.09
C ALA A 294 -25.39 -8.61 8.66
N LEU A 295 -25.18 -8.48 9.98
CA LEU A 295 -23.99 -9.04 10.66
C LEU A 295 -23.92 -10.58 10.50
N TRP A 296 -25.05 -11.27 10.62
CA TRP A 296 -25.08 -12.72 10.41
C TRP A 296 -24.82 -13.11 8.95
N ALA A 297 -25.44 -12.41 8.01
CA ALA A 297 -25.31 -12.70 6.58
C ALA A 297 -23.87 -12.48 6.06
N THR A 298 -23.17 -11.48 6.60
CA THR A 298 -21.80 -11.15 6.16
C THR A 298 -20.71 -11.89 6.93
N ARG A 299 -21.06 -12.64 8.00
CA ARG A 299 -20.10 -13.28 8.90
C ARG A 299 -19.17 -14.25 8.21
N ALA A 300 -19.69 -15.11 7.35
CA ALA A 300 -18.92 -16.18 6.69
C ALA A 300 -17.80 -15.65 5.78
N GLY A 301 -17.96 -14.42 5.25
CA GLY A 301 -16.95 -13.78 4.42
C GLY A 301 -15.92 -12.95 5.20
N ASN A 302 -15.87 -13.02 6.54
CA ASN A 302 -14.85 -12.35 7.35
C ASN A 302 -13.88 -13.39 7.91
N VAL A 303 -12.60 -13.29 7.55
CA VAL A 303 -11.50 -14.11 8.05
C VAL A 303 -10.64 -13.25 8.97
N PHE A 304 -10.35 -13.74 10.14
CA PHE A 304 -9.52 -13.05 11.13
C PHE A 304 -8.27 -13.87 11.44
N THR A 305 -7.10 -13.23 11.35
CA THR A 305 -5.83 -13.83 11.74
C THR A 305 -5.23 -13.07 12.90
N THR A 306 -4.91 -13.76 13.99
CA THR A 306 -4.20 -13.22 15.15
C THR A 306 -2.80 -13.80 15.22
N HIS A 307 -1.81 -12.95 15.49
CA HIS A 307 -0.41 -13.31 15.55
C HIS A 307 0.20 -13.04 16.92
N THR A 308 -0.35 -12.07 17.67
CA THR A 308 0.26 -11.53 18.88
C THR A 308 -0.40 -12.12 20.13
N PRO A 309 0.24 -13.08 20.84
CA PRO A 309 -0.36 -13.74 22.00
C PRO A 309 -0.11 -12.98 23.32
N VAL A 310 0.33 -11.73 23.27
CA VAL A 310 0.68 -10.91 24.43
C VAL A 310 -0.24 -9.70 24.58
N GLU A 311 -0.38 -9.16 25.78
CA GLU A 311 -1.29 -8.06 26.10
C GLU A 311 -1.09 -6.82 25.22
N ALA A 312 0.15 -6.53 24.83
CA ALA A 312 0.45 -5.41 23.92
C ALA A 312 -0.19 -5.52 22.53
N GLY A 313 -0.67 -6.70 22.12
CA GLY A 313 -1.41 -6.92 20.87
C GLY A 313 -2.93 -6.76 20.99
N PHE A 314 -3.43 -6.44 22.19
CA PHE A 314 -4.86 -6.32 22.45
C PHE A 314 -5.20 -4.90 22.91
N ASP A 315 -5.51 -4.04 21.96
CA ASP A 315 -6.03 -2.72 22.29
C ASP A 315 -7.41 -2.84 22.97
N ARG A 316 -7.63 -2.11 24.05
CA ARG A 316 -8.92 -1.99 24.74
C ARG A 316 -9.31 -0.51 24.76
N PHE A 317 -10.45 -0.22 24.16
CA PHE A 317 -11.02 1.12 24.04
C PHE A 317 -12.24 1.32 24.91
#